data_37d531ee976b282b704e3e18f54e673e
#
_entry.id   37d531ee976b282b704e3e18f54e673e
#
_cell.length_a   1.000
_cell.length_b   1.000
_cell.length_c   1.000
_cell.angle_alpha   90.00
_cell.angle_beta   90.00
_cell.angle_gamma   90.00
#
_symmetry.space_group_name_H-M   'P 1'
#
loop_
_entity.id
_entity.type
_entity.pdbx_description
1 polymer ?
#
loop_
_entity_poly.entity_id
_entity_poly.type
_entity_poly.pdbx_seq_one_letter_code
_entity_poly.pdbx_strand_id
1 'polypeptide(L)'
;MSTVYQNLTPAQLREEYAAVKAQFDALKAKELKLNMARGKPGKEQLDLVSDILSILKTPEDCMSNGVDARNYGELSGLKEAKEYWADVLGCKSEECFIGGNASLTLMYDLVSKGYTHGLARSEKPWCKLDTVKWLCPAPGYDRHFKITESFGFELITIPMTPTGPDMDKVEEAVKDPAVKGMWCVPKYSNPDGIVYSDETIARIAALKTAAPDFALMWDNAYCIHEFDGEFVPFQDILTLCREAGNDGMVYEFASTSKVTLPGAGFSVMATSEANQAYLQKLIGIQTISYDKVNSLRHVRFLKDKAHTLELMKKHAAILNPKFQCVLRHLDTEIAPLGIASWQRPKGGYFVSVNTAPGLAKRTLALCKEAGVVMTGAGATFPYGRDPQDSNIRIAPSLPPVKELEQAMEIFCTSLRLAALEQRMQ
;
A
#
# COMPACT_ATOMS: atom_id res chain seq x y z
N MET A 1 -5.26 -26.63 -6.13
CA MET A 1 -6.34 -26.41 -7.12
C MET A 1 -6.30 -27.50 -8.16
N SER A 2 -7.44 -28.16 -8.44
CA SER A 2 -7.55 -29.03 -9.61
C SER A 2 -7.81 -28.15 -10.82
N THR A 3 -6.94 -28.19 -11.81
CA THR A 3 -7.06 -27.36 -13.02
C THR A 3 -7.72 -28.16 -14.14
N VAL A 4 -8.44 -27.47 -15.04
CA VAL A 4 -9.01 -28.09 -16.24
C VAL A 4 -7.94 -28.82 -17.06
N TYR A 5 -6.74 -28.25 -17.14
CA TYR A 5 -5.61 -28.83 -17.86
C TYR A 5 -5.10 -30.16 -17.28
N GLN A 6 -5.40 -30.51 -16.02
CA GLN A 6 -5.06 -31.79 -15.43
C GLN A 6 -5.91 -32.96 -16.01
N ASN A 7 -7.09 -32.64 -16.57
CA ASN A 7 -8.03 -33.59 -17.09
C ASN A 7 -7.91 -33.80 -18.61
N LEU A 8 -7.04 -33.05 -19.30
CA LEU A 8 -6.82 -33.17 -20.73
C LEU A 8 -5.92 -34.36 -21.05
N THR A 9 -6.28 -35.09 -22.13
CA THR A 9 -5.37 -36.06 -22.73
C THR A 9 -4.14 -35.39 -23.33
N PRO A 10 -3.02 -36.11 -23.53
CA PRO A 10 -1.83 -35.52 -24.15
C PRO A 10 -2.07 -34.95 -25.56
N ALA A 11 -3.03 -35.45 -26.30
CA ALA A 11 -3.41 -34.91 -27.62
C ALA A 11 -4.17 -33.57 -27.46
N GLN A 12 -5.17 -33.50 -26.57
CA GLN A 12 -5.94 -32.32 -26.29
C GLN A 12 -5.03 -31.21 -25.69
N LEU A 13 -4.08 -31.57 -24.82
CA LEU A 13 -3.15 -30.64 -24.23
C LEU A 13 -2.24 -29.98 -25.30
N ARG A 14 -1.76 -30.76 -26.29
CA ARG A 14 -0.99 -30.23 -27.42
C ARG A 14 -1.82 -29.33 -28.33
N GLU A 15 -3.05 -29.66 -28.57
CA GLU A 15 -3.98 -28.87 -29.38
C GLU A 15 -4.26 -27.50 -28.69
N GLU A 16 -4.59 -27.52 -27.40
CA GLU A 16 -4.85 -26.30 -26.61
C GLU A 16 -3.58 -25.44 -26.52
N TYR A 17 -2.41 -26.04 -26.29
CA TYR A 17 -1.13 -25.34 -26.33
C TYR A 17 -0.89 -24.64 -27.66
N ALA A 18 -1.09 -25.33 -28.78
CA ALA A 18 -0.92 -24.75 -30.09
C ALA A 18 -1.86 -23.56 -30.35
N ALA A 19 -3.11 -23.68 -29.92
CA ALA A 19 -4.11 -22.62 -30.03
C ALA A 19 -3.74 -21.38 -29.19
N VAL A 20 -3.43 -21.57 -27.89
CA VAL A 20 -3.04 -20.47 -27.00
C VAL A 20 -1.72 -19.83 -27.41
N LYS A 21 -0.76 -20.64 -27.89
CA LYS A 21 0.52 -20.13 -28.42
C LYS A 21 0.34 -19.27 -29.67
N ALA A 22 -0.54 -19.66 -30.59
CA ALA A 22 -0.87 -18.87 -31.77
C ALA A 22 -1.55 -17.53 -31.37
N GLN A 23 -2.45 -17.56 -30.39
CA GLN A 23 -3.05 -16.33 -29.84
C GLN A 23 -2.00 -15.41 -29.24
N PHE A 24 -1.08 -15.98 -28.43
CA PHE A 24 0.03 -15.22 -27.84
C PHE A 24 0.91 -14.57 -28.89
N ASP A 25 1.30 -15.31 -29.94
CA ASP A 25 2.15 -14.81 -31.01
C ASP A 25 1.46 -13.68 -31.81
N ALA A 26 0.15 -13.78 -32.04
CA ALA A 26 -0.64 -12.73 -32.66
C ALA A 26 -0.71 -11.46 -31.79
N LEU A 27 -0.82 -11.61 -30.46
CA LEU A 27 -0.80 -10.48 -29.52
C LEU A 27 0.60 -9.82 -29.47
N LYS A 28 1.65 -10.61 -29.42
CA LYS A 28 3.04 -10.16 -29.43
C LYS A 28 3.37 -9.37 -30.71
N ALA A 29 2.85 -9.81 -31.86
CA ALA A 29 3.04 -9.14 -33.15
C ALA A 29 2.39 -7.75 -33.23
N LYS A 30 1.50 -7.37 -32.28
CA LYS A 30 0.93 -6.02 -32.18
C LYS A 30 1.95 -4.99 -31.66
N GLU A 31 3.10 -5.41 -31.12
CA GLU A 31 4.18 -4.56 -30.57
C GLU A 31 3.69 -3.49 -29.58
N LEU A 32 2.73 -3.83 -28.74
CA LEU A 32 2.13 -2.92 -27.77
C LEU A 32 3.14 -2.52 -26.68
N LYS A 33 2.94 -1.32 -26.09
CA LYS A 33 3.75 -0.81 -24.98
C LYS A 33 2.84 -0.37 -23.85
N LEU A 34 2.43 -1.31 -23.02
CA LEU A 34 1.45 -1.14 -21.98
C LEU A 34 2.11 -1.26 -20.60
N ASN A 35 1.55 -0.60 -19.57
CA ASN A 35 2.14 -0.58 -18.24
C ASN A 35 1.09 -0.75 -17.14
N MET A 36 1.15 -1.88 -16.42
CA MET A 36 0.34 -2.19 -15.23
C MET A 36 1.22 -2.39 -13.98
N ALA A 37 2.43 -1.81 -13.94
CA ALA A 37 3.39 -2.08 -12.86
C ALA A 37 3.13 -1.27 -11.59
N ARG A 38 2.59 -0.05 -11.69
CA ARG A 38 2.50 0.87 -10.55
C ARG A 38 1.11 1.47 -10.39
N GLY A 39 0.57 1.38 -9.17
CA GLY A 39 -0.65 2.07 -8.76
C GLY A 39 -0.41 3.56 -8.62
N LYS A 40 -0.55 4.29 -9.73
CA LYS A 40 -0.50 5.75 -9.80
C LYS A 40 -1.87 6.29 -10.23
N PRO A 41 -2.25 7.51 -9.78
CA PRO A 41 -3.36 8.22 -10.40
C PRO A 41 -3.14 8.40 -11.90
N GLY A 42 -4.17 8.16 -12.69
CA GLY A 42 -4.19 8.47 -14.11
C GLY A 42 -4.40 9.96 -14.36
N LYS A 43 -4.23 10.39 -15.64
CA LYS A 43 -4.41 11.80 -16.02
C LYS A 43 -5.77 12.36 -15.60
N GLU A 44 -6.84 11.61 -15.80
CA GLU A 44 -8.20 12.01 -15.42
C GLU A 44 -8.34 12.31 -13.92
N GLN A 45 -7.68 11.52 -13.06
CA GLN A 45 -7.67 11.75 -11.61
C GLN A 45 -6.86 13.01 -11.25
N LEU A 46 -5.73 13.26 -11.93
CA LEU A 46 -4.93 14.47 -11.71
C LEU A 46 -5.63 15.73 -12.18
N ASP A 47 -6.39 15.64 -13.28
CA ASP A 47 -7.17 16.77 -13.81
C ASP A 47 -8.30 17.17 -12.86
N LEU A 48 -8.91 16.24 -12.11
CA LEU A 48 -9.94 16.54 -11.09
C LEU A 48 -9.45 17.49 -9.99
N VAL A 49 -8.17 17.52 -9.73
CA VAL A 49 -7.58 18.28 -8.62
C VAL A 49 -6.70 19.44 -9.09
N SER A 50 -6.78 19.80 -10.37
CA SER A 50 -5.92 20.82 -10.97
C SER A 50 -6.06 22.20 -10.31
N ASP A 51 -7.24 22.54 -9.78
CA ASP A 51 -7.50 23.83 -9.12
C ASP A 51 -6.62 24.06 -7.88
N ILE A 52 -6.10 22.98 -7.25
CA ILE A 52 -5.18 23.08 -6.11
C ILE A 52 -3.92 23.88 -6.46
N LEU A 53 -3.52 23.91 -7.74
CA LEU A 53 -2.31 24.60 -8.19
C LEU A 53 -2.43 26.12 -8.10
N SER A 54 -3.64 26.67 -8.05
CA SER A 54 -3.93 28.10 -8.07
C SER A 54 -4.75 28.59 -6.86
N ILE A 55 -4.85 27.81 -5.80
CA ILE A 55 -5.75 28.13 -4.69
C ILE A 55 -5.18 29.21 -3.75
N LEU A 56 -3.85 29.29 -3.62
CA LEU A 56 -3.16 30.37 -2.89
C LEU A 56 -2.66 31.42 -3.90
N LYS A 57 -3.26 32.60 -3.92
CA LYS A 57 -3.01 33.63 -4.93
C LYS A 57 -2.32 34.87 -4.36
N THR A 58 -2.53 35.16 -3.07
CA THR A 58 -2.03 36.33 -2.40
C THR A 58 -1.25 35.98 -1.15
N PRO A 59 -0.44 36.90 -0.60
CA PRO A 59 0.21 36.71 0.69
C PRO A 59 -0.78 36.39 1.82
N GLU A 60 -1.97 36.98 1.78
CA GLU A 60 -3.03 36.81 2.78
C GLU A 60 -3.57 35.34 2.75
N ASP A 61 -3.64 34.73 1.58
CA ASP A 61 -4.02 33.33 1.45
C ASP A 61 -3.02 32.39 2.14
N CYS A 62 -1.78 32.83 2.33
CA CYS A 62 -0.73 32.06 3.00
C CYS A 62 -0.77 32.17 4.53
N MET A 63 -1.71 32.92 5.08
CA MET A 63 -1.88 33.05 6.53
C MET A 63 -2.76 31.93 7.09
N SER A 64 -2.31 31.29 8.17
CA SER A 64 -3.01 30.22 8.89
C SER A 64 -2.94 30.48 10.39
N ASN A 65 -4.06 30.83 11.03
CA ASN A 65 -4.14 31.07 12.49
C ASN A 65 -3.05 32.00 13.03
N GLY A 66 -2.77 33.10 12.30
CA GLY A 66 -1.73 34.08 12.67
C GLY A 66 -0.30 33.67 12.25
N VAL A 67 -0.10 32.51 11.68
CA VAL A 67 1.19 32.04 11.16
C VAL A 67 1.28 32.31 9.67
N ASP A 68 2.37 32.90 9.21
CA ASP A 68 2.70 33.03 7.79
C ASP A 68 3.36 31.72 7.31
N ALA A 69 2.65 30.95 6.52
CA ALA A 69 3.12 29.64 6.02
C ALA A 69 4.39 29.73 5.15
N ARG A 70 4.72 30.92 4.64
CA ARG A 70 5.91 31.18 3.82
C ARG A 70 7.20 31.28 4.65
N ASN A 71 7.09 31.41 5.98
CA ASN A 71 8.24 31.61 6.87
C ASN A 71 8.60 30.29 7.61
N TYR A 72 9.69 30.30 8.34
CA TYR A 72 10.13 29.20 9.21
C TYR A 72 9.17 28.93 10.38
N GLY A 73 9.35 27.81 11.06
CA GLY A 73 8.61 27.46 12.27
C GLY A 73 7.51 26.42 12.01
N GLU A 74 6.72 26.13 13.04
CA GLU A 74 5.68 25.10 13.04
C GLU A 74 6.22 23.72 12.61
N LEU A 75 7.22 23.23 13.35
CA LEU A 75 7.90 21.95 13.03
C LEU A 75 6.93 20.79 12.84
N SER A 76 5.89 20.70 13.69
CA SER A 76 4.87 19.65 13.62
C SER A 76 3.76 19.91 12.59
N GLY A 77 3.83 21.04 11.88
CA GLY A 77 2.86 21.46 10.87
C GLY A 77 1.81 22.47 11.38
N LEU A 78 1.11 23.08 10.45
CA LEU A 78 0.05 24.05 10.73
C LEU A 78 -1.12 23.38 11.50
N LYS A 79 -1.74 24.16 12.40
CA LYS A 79 -2.88 23.70 13.20
C LYS A 79 -3.99 23.12 12.32
N GLU A 80 -4.43 23.83 11.30
CA GLU A 80 -5.51 23.37 10.41
C GLU A 80 -5.12 22.12 9.59
N ALA A 81 -3.83 21.89 9.30
CA ALA A 81 -3.37 20.66 8.65
C ALA A 81 -3.43 19.47 9.60
N LYS A 82 -3.14 19.66 10.88
CA LYS A 82 -3.30 18.63 11.92
C LYS A 82 -4.77 18.31 12.18
N GLU A 83 -5.61 19.35 12.28
CA GLU A 83 -7.06 19.19 12.45
C GLU A 83 -7.71 18.43 11.27
N TYR A 84 -7.28 18.73 10.03
CA TYR A 84 -7.74 17.98 8.84
C TYR A 84 -7.42 16.49 8.94
N TRP A 85 -6.19 16.13 9.25
CA TRP A 85 -5.82 14.71 9.35
C TRP A 85 -6.44 14.02 10.56
N ALA A 86 -6.60 14.74 11.67
CA ALA A 86 -7.31 14.24 12.84
C ALA A 86 -8.77 13.85 12.51
N ASP A 87 -9.48 14.68 11.73
CA ASP A 87 -10.83 14.39 11.23
C ASP A 87 -10.84 13.16 10.29
N VAL A 88 -9.87 13.08 9.37
CA VAL A 88 -9.79 11.96 8.42
C VAL A 88 -9.50 10.64 9.10
N LEU A 89 -8.52 10.62 10.02
CA LEU A 89 -8.05 9.39 10.69
C LEU A 89 -8.90 9.03 11.93
N GLY A 90 -9.61 9.98 12.52
CA GLY A 90 -10.39 9.79 13.75
C GLY A 90 -9.57 9.93 15.04
N CYS A 91 -8.34 10.47 14.97
CA CYS A 91 -7.45 10.69 16.11
C CYS A 91 -7.51 12.14 16.60
N LYS A 92 -6.65 12.51 17.58
CA LYS A 92 -6.53 13.88 18.06
C LYS A 92 -5.53 14.69 17.23
N SER A 93 -5.75 16.00 17.10
CA SER A 93 -4.83 16.90 16.38
C SER A 93 -3.44 16.96 17.01
N GLU A 94 -3.34 16.81 18.32
CA GLU A 94 -2.09 16.78 19.10
C GLU A 94 -1.26 15.52 18.80
N GLU A 95 -1.90 14.45 18.34
CA GLU A 95 -1.26 13.21 17.93
C GLU A 95 -0.69 13.29 16.50
N CYS A 96 -1.05 14.32 15.73
CA CYS A 96 -0.65 14.49 14.34
C CYS A 96 0.67 15.27 14.17
N PHE A 97 1.56 14.75 13.33
CA PHE A 97 2.75 15.39 12.83
C PHE A 97 2.69 15.47 11.32
N ILE A 98 2.70 16.67 10.76
CA ILE A 98 2.63 16.90 9.32
C ILE A 98 4.02 16.80 8.70
N GLY A 99 4.18 15.87 7.76
CA GLY A 99 5.45 15.65 7.08
C GLY A 99 5.53 16.29 5.70
N GLY A 100 6.46 15.77 4.91
CA GLY A 100 6.65 16.14 3.51
C GLY A 100 5.57 15.54 2.59
N ASN A 101 5.91 15.35 1.32
CA ASN A 101 4.95 14.97 0.29
C ASN A 101 4.49 13.50 0.33
N ALA A 102 5.15 12.63 1.09
CA ALA A 102 4.85 11.21 1.08
C ALA A 102 5.05 10.57 2.47
N SER A 103 4.08 9.74 2.87
CA SER A 103 4.17 8.94 4.10
C SER A 103 5.36 7.98 4.10
N LEU A 104 5.78 7.48 2.94
CA LEU A 104 6.95 6.61 2.81
C LEU A 104 8.22 7.24 3.38
N THR A 105 8.41 8.55 3.19
CA THR A 105 9.55 9.29 3.76
C THR A 105 9.48 9.33 5.28
N LEU A 106 8.30 9.55 5.86
CA LEU A 106 8.11 9.52 7.31
C LEU A 106 8.37 8.13 7.89
N MET A 107 7.91 7.08 7.21
CA MET A 107 8.17 5.68 7.62
C MET A 107 9.66 5.35 7.58
N TYR A 108 10.36 5.73 6.51
CA TYR A 108 11.82 5.56 6.42
C TYR A 108 12.54 6.33 7.53
N ASP A 109 12.13 7.58 7.77
CA ASP A 109 12.72 8.45 8.78
C ASP A 109 12.52 7.88 10.20
N LEU A 110 11.34 7.35 10.51
CA LEU A 110 11.07 6.70 11.79
C LEU A 110 11.97 5.46 12.00
N VAL A 111 12.08 4.57 11.01
CA VAL A 111 12.98 3.40 11.07
C VAL A 111 14.43 3.85 11.22
N SER A 112 14.86 4.87 10.49
CA SER A 112 16.20 5.47 10.60
C SER A 112 16.48 6.00 12.00
N LYS A 113 15.51 6.70 12.62
CA LYS A 113 15.64 7.19 13.99
C LYS A 113 15.71 6.06 15.01
N GLY A 114 14.85 5.04 14.87
CA GLY A 114 14.95 3.82 15.70
C GLY A 114 16.32 3.17 15.58
N TYR A 115 16.87 3.09 14.37
CA TYR A 115 18.18 2.52 14.11
C TYR A 115 19.31 3.34 14.71
N THR A 116 19.34 4.66 14.52
CA THR A 116 20.45 5.53 14.89
C THR A 116 20.38 6.07 16.31
N HIS A 117 19.17 6.35 16.83
CA HIS A 117 18.96 7.02 18.12
C HIS A 117 18.15 6.17 19.11
N GLY A 118 17.38 5.19 18.63
CA GLY A 118 16.31 4.52 19.36
C GLY A 118 15.00 5.30 19.26
N LEU A 119 13.90 4.65 19.60
CA LEU A 119 12.58 5.27 19.79
C LEU A 119 12.40 5.67 21.25
N ALA A 120 11.29 6.33 21.58
CA ALA A 120 11.03 6.86 22.94
C ALA A 120 11.14 5.80 24.06
N ARG A 121 10.89 4.52 23.74
CA ARG A 121 10.93 3.40 24.68
C ARG A 121 12.13 2.47 24.48
N SER A 122 13.07 2.84 23.60
CA SER A 122 14.29 2.05 23.38
C SER A 122 15.28 2.24 24.52
N GLU A 123 15.82 1.15 25.05
CA GLU A 123 16.94 1.19 25.99
C GLU A 123 18.23 1.65 25.31
N LYS A 124 18.40 1.30 24.05
CA LYS A 124 19.54 1.69 23.20
C LYS A 124 19.14 1.72 21.72
N PRO A 125 19.86 2.46 20.87
CA PRO A 125 19.64 2.47 19.43
C PRO A 125 19.71 1.06 18.82
N TRP A 126 18.87 0.76 17.84
CA TRP A 126 18.82 -0.56 17.22
C TRP A 126 20.12 -0.96 16.52
N CYS A 127 20.91 0.00 16.02
CA CYS A 127 22.24 -0.27 15.46
C CYS A 127 23.25 -0.85 16.47
N LYS A 128 22.93 -0.80 17.77
CA LYS A 128 23.75 -1.39 18.85
C LYS A 128 23.21 -2.74 19.35
N LEU A 129 22.20 -3.29 18.68
CA LEU A 129 21.68 -4.63 18.94
C LEU A 129 22.36 -5.63 18.02
N ASP A 130 22.56 -6.86 18.50
CA ASP A 130 23.16 -7.93 17.71
C ASP A 130 22.25 -8.33 16.54
N THR A 131 20.94 -8.31 16.75
CA THR A 131 19.93 -8.66 15.74
C THR A 131 18.70 -7.78 15.91
N VAL A 132 18.16 -7.32 14.79
CA VAL A 132 16.86 -6.65 14.70
C VAL A 132 16.00 -7.43 13.74
N LYS A 133 14.82 -7.85 14.18
CA LYS A 133 13.83 -8.59 13.40
C LYS A 133 12.59 -7.73 13.15
N TRP A 134 11.95 -7.96 12.01
CA TRP A 134 10.76 -7.20 11.61
C TRP A 134 9.70 -8.08 10.99
N LEU A 135 8.45 -7.95 11.45
CA LEU A 135 7.33 -8.71 10.92
C LEU A 135 6.81 -8.09 9.63
N CYS A 136 6.69 -8.92 8.61
CA CYS A 136 6.31 -8.54 7.27
C CYS A 136 5.10 -9.37 6.80
N PRO A 137 3.85 -8.92 7.07
CA PRO A 137 2.69 -9.52 6.46
C PRO A 137 2.83 -9.55 4.92
N ALA A 138 2.70 -10.74 4.33
CA ALA A 138 2.93 -10.96 2.90
C ALA A 138 1.89 -11.93 2.29
N PRO A 139 1.46 -11.66 1.03
CA PRO A 139 1.97 -10.60 0.14
C PRO A 139 1.70 -9.21 0.70
N GLY A 140 2.64 -8.27 0.50
CA GLY A 140 2.60 -6.94 1.08
C GLY A 140 3.29 -5.87 0.21
N TYR A 141 3.47 -4.67 0.76
CA TYR A 141 4.04 -3.55 0.02
C TYR A 141 5.57 -3.62 -0.05
N ASP A 142 6.08 -3.79 -1.25
CA ASP A 142 7.50 -3.98 -1.55
C ASP A 142 8.42 -2.88 -0.96
N ARG A 143 7.95 -1.63 -0.87
CA ARG A 143 8.74 -0.53 -0.31
C ARG A 143 8.94 -0.65 1.20
N HIS A 144 7.96 -1.14 1.93
CA HIS A 144 8.09 -1.41 3.36
C HIS A 144 9.23 -2.40 3.61
N PHE A 145 9.21 -3.53 2.90
CA PHE A 145 10.25 -4.55 3.05
C PHE A 145 11.64 -4.01 2.69
N LYS A 146 11.72 -3.20 1.62
CA LYS A 146 12.99 -2.58 1.20
C LYS A 146 13.54 -1.58 2.20
N ILE A 147 12.68 -0.86 2.94
CA ILE A 147 13.15 0.01 4.03
C ILE A 147 13.88 -0.84 5.07
N THR A 148 13.22 -1.81 5.68
CA THR A 148 13.80 -2.62 6.77
C THR A 148 14.96 -3.51 6.29
N GLU A 149 14.88 -4.03 5.05
CA GLU A 149 16.01 -4.74 4.42
C GLU A 149 17.25 -3.85 4.29
N SER A 150 17.09 -2.57 3.91
CA SER A 150 18.21 -1.64 3.72
C SER A 150 18.96 -1.30 5.01
N PHE A 151 18.32 -1.46 6.18
CA PHE A 151 18.95 -1.33 7.50
C PHE A 151 19.57 -2.66 8.01
N GLY A 152 19.49 -3.73 7.21
CA GLY A 152 20.04 -5.04 7.58
C GLY A 152 19.16 -5.83 8.56
N PHE A 153 17.87 -5.50 8.69
CA PHE A 153 16.97 -6.24 9.57
C PHE A 153 16.64 -7.61 8.99
N GLU A 154 16.47 -8.58 9.88
CA GLU A 154 15.93 -9.89 9.54
C GLU A 154 14.41 -9.79 9.37
N LEU A 155 13.91 -10.10 8.15
CA LEU A 155 12.50 -9.98 7.83
C LEU A 155 11.81 -11.32 8.03
N ILE A 156 10.78 -11.33 8.90
CA ILE A 156 9.94 -12.49 9.19
C ILE A 156 8.66 -12.38 8.39
N THR A 157 8.44 -13.29 7.47
CA THR A 157 7.20 -13.35 6.70
C THR A 157 6.04 -13.85 7.56
N ILE A 158 4.98 -13.05 7.65
CA ILE A 158 3.71 -13.43 8.28
C ILE A 158 2.68 -13.64 7.17
N PRO A 159 2.05 -14.81 7.05
CA PRO A 159 1.01 -15.04 6.05
C PRO A 159 -0.18 -14.09 6.23
N MET A 160 -0.72 -13.60 5.12
CA MET A 160 -2.01 -12.90 5.14
C MET A 160 -3.17 -13.90 5.13
N THR A 161 -4.23 -13.56 5.85
CA THR A 161 -5.54 -14.23 5.86
C THR A 161 -6.60 -13.31 5.23
N PRO A 162 -7.82 -13.76 4.96
CA PRO A 162 -8.89 -12.90 4.46
C PRO A 162 -9.26 -11.72 5.36
N THR A 163 -8.83 -11.73 6.63
CA THR A 163 -9.18 -10.73 7.65
C THR A 163 -7.97 -9.94 8.17
N GLY A 164 -6.80 -10.10 7.57
CA GLY A 164 -5.55 -9.45 7.97
C GLY A 164 -4.38 -10.44 8.13
N PRO A 165 -3.31 -10.09 8.84
CA PRO A 165 -2.21 -11.01 9.11
C PRO A 165 -2.64 -12.20 9.99
N ASP A 166 -1.96 -13.32 9.84
CA ASP A 166 -2.10 -14.49 10.74
C ASP A 166 -1.68 -14.10 12.17
N MET A 167 -2.67 -13.75 12.99
CA MET A 167 -2.42 -13.20 14.33
C MET A 167 -1.81 -14.21 15.29
N ASP A 168 -2.04 -15.51 15.13
CA ASP A 168 -1.40 -16.52 15.98
C ASP A 168 0.12 -16.52 15.77
N LYS A 169 0.56 -16.34 14.53
CA LYS A 169 1.98 -16.20 14.19
C LYS A 169 2.56 -14.87 14.64
N VAL A 170 1.79 -13.78 14.55
CA VAL A 170 2.21 -12.47 15.06
C VAL A 170 2.43 -12.54 16.57
N GLU A 171 1.45 -13.04 17.33
CA GLU A 171 1.50 -13.15 18.79
C GLU A 171 2.64 -14.07 19.29
N GLU A 172 2.97 -15.11 18.54
CA GLU A 172 4.13 -15.96 18.83
C GLU A 172 5.44 -15.22 18.54
N ALA A 173 5.54 -14.56 17.39
CA ALA A 173 6.77 -13.90 16.98
C ALA A 173 7.16 -12.70 17.87
N VAL A 174 6.19 -11.95 18.39
CA VAL A 174 6.47 -10.77 19.26
C VAL A 174 6.98 -11.15 20.67
N LYS A 175 7.01 -12.43 21.00
CA LYS A 175 7.67 -12.92 22.24
C LYS A 175 9.19 -12.87 22.15
N ASP A 176 9.75 -12.74 20.96
CA ASP A 176 11.19 -12.52 20.75
C ASP A 176 11.50 -11.02 20.92
N PRO A 177 12.36 -10.63 21.89
CA PRO A 177 12.73 -9.23 22.12
C PRO A 177 13.52 -8.59 20.96
N ALA A 178 14.05 -9.39 20.02
CA ALA A 178 14.70 -8.92 18.81
C ALA A 178 13.69 -8.40 17.77
N VAL A 179 12.40 -8.75 17.88
CA VAL A 179 11.33 -8.28 16.99
C VAL A 179 10.95 -6.86 17.38
N LYS A 180 11.37 -5.89 16.57
CA LYS A 180 11.23 -4.44 16.84
C LYS A 180 10.07 -3.77 16.14
N GLY A 181 9.35 -4.47 15.28
CA GLY A 181 8.18 -3.88 14.66
C GLY A 181 7.50 -4.76 13.62
N MET A 182 6.39 -4.22 13.11
CA MET A 182 5.56 -4.85 12.09
C MET A 182 5.03 -3.81 11.11
N TRP A 183 5.03 -4.16 9.82
CA TRP A 183 4.35 -3.39 8.78
C TRP A 183 2.88 -3.79 8.68
N CYS A 184 1.99 -2.81 8.59
CA CYS A 184 0.56 -3.02 8.34
C CYS A 184 0.05 -2.07 7.26
N VAL A 185 -0.77 -2.60 6.32
CA VAL A 185 -1.62 -1.82 5.43
C VAL A 185 -3.05 -2.28 5.68
N PRO A 186 -3.75 -1.66 6.67
CA PRO A 186 -4.93 -2.30 7.28
C PRO A 186 -6.19 -2.20 6.44
N LYS A 187 -6.31 -1.20 5.59
CA LYS A 187 -7.48 -0.98 4.75
C LYS A 187 -7.09 -1.06 3.28
N TYR A 188 -7.75 -1.94 2.53
CA TYR A 188 -7.44 -2.24 1.12
C TYR A 188 -5.95 -2.54 0.89
N SER A 189 -5.43 -3.52 1.64
CA SER A 189 -4.01 -3.86 1.68
C SER A 189 -3.38 -4.00 0.30
N ASN A 190 -2.13 -3.58 0.17
CA ASN A 190 -1.35 -3.70 -1.05
C ASN A 190 -0.52 -5.01 -1.01
N PRO A 191 -0.77 -6.00 -1.88
CA PRO A 191 -1.64 -5.95 -3.07
C PRO A 191 -3.06 -6.51 -2.88
N ASP A 192 -3.38 -7.19 -1.78
CA ASP A 192 -4.53 -8.10 -1.69
C ASP A 192 -5.90 -7.40 -1.62
N GLY A 193 -5.94 -6.11 -1.33
CA GLY A 193 -7.19 -5.37 -1.17
C GLY A 193 -8.00 -5.77 0.06
N ILE A 194 -7.39 -6.50 1.00
CA ILE A 194 -7.99 -6.94 2.26
C ILE A 194 -8.20 -5.74 3.19
N VAL A 195 -9.33 -5.75 3.89
CA VAL A 195 -9.61 -4.86 5.03
C VAL A 195 -9.49 -5.70 6.30
N TYR A 196 -8.68 -5.27 7.24
CA TYR A 196 -8.52 -5.97 8.52
C TYR A 196 -9.84 -5.97 9.27
N SER A 197 -10.21 -7.12 9.84
CA SER A 197 -11.41 -7.22 10.68
C SER A 197 -11.22 -6.51 12.02
N ASP A 198 -12.33 -6.10 12.65
CA ASP A 198 -12.32 -5.52 13.98
C ASP A 198 -11.62 -6.43 15.00
N GLU A 199 -11.82 -7.75 14.89
CA GLU A 199 -11.14 -8.73 15.72
C GLU A 199 -9.62 -8.70 15.52
N THR A 200 -9.15 -8.68 14.26
CA THR A 200 -7.72 -8.57 13.94
C THR A 200 -7.12 -7.29 14.50
N ILE A 201 -7.82 -6.15 14.33
CA ILE A 201 -7.36 -4.85 14.82
C ILE A 201 -7.29 -4.85 16.35
N ALA A 202 -8.29 -5.39 17.03
CA ALA A 202 -8.30 -5.51 18.48
C ALA A 202 -7.16 -6.39 19.01
N ARG A 203 -6.87 -7.53 18.36
CA ARG A 203 -5.72 -8.38 18.69
C ARG A 203 -4.39 -7.65 18.49
N ILE A 204 -4.24 -6.90 17.40
CA ILE A 204 -3.04 -6.08 17.16
C ILE A 204 -2.89 -5.02 18.25
N ALA A 205 -3.94 -4.30 18.60
CA ALA A 205 -3.90 -3.26 19.63
C ALA A 205 -3.53 -3.83 21.02
N ALA A 206 -3.92 -5.06 21.30
CA ALA A 206 -3.69 -5.75 22.58
C ALA A 206 -2.38 -6.58 22.63
N LEU A 207 -1.51 -6.51 21.60
CA LEU A 207 -0.27 -7.28 21.55
C LEU A 207 0.58 -7.12 22.82
N LYS A 208 1.11 -8.22 23.30
CA LYS A 208 2.06 -8.27 24.41
C LYS A 208 3.47 -8.55 23.88
N THR A 209 4.14 -7.47 23.52
CA THR A 209 5.48 -7.54 22.90
C THR A 209 6.58 -7.67 23.96
N ALA A 210 7.56 -8.57 23.74
CA ALA A 210 8.73 -8.68 24.60
C ALA A 210 9.67 -7.47 24.42
N ALA A 211 9.69 -6.85 23.22
CA ALA A 211 10.41 -5.62 22.99
C ALA A 211 9.60 -4.41 23.50
N PRO A 212 10.10 -3.62 24.47
CA PRO A 212 9.39 -2.44 24.96
C PRO A 212 9.23 -1.35 23.91
N ASP A 213 10.11 -1.32 22.92
CA ASP A 213 10.21 -0.37 21.82
C ASP A 213 9.68 -0.92 20.50
N PHE A 214 8.80 -1.92 20.54
CA PHE A 214 8.13 -2.43 19.36
C PHE A 214 7.35 -1.31 18.65
N ALA A 215 7.54 -1.19 17.33
CA ALA A 215 6.91 -0.19 16.49
C ALA A 215 5.87 -0.82 15.54
N LEU A 216 4.61 -0.56 15.78
CA LEU A 216 3.52 -0.88 14.87
C LEU A 216 3.45 0.21 13.79
N MET A 217 3.90 -0.11 12.58
CA MET A 217 3.87 0.79 11.43
C MET A 217 2.52 0.63 10.69
N TRP A 218 1.57 1.50 11.00
CA TRP A 218 0.21 1.44 10.51
C TRP A 218 0.03 2.34 9.29
N ASP A 219 0.37 1.83 8.09
CA ASP A 219 0.26 2.57 6.83
C ASP A 219 -1.19 2.57 6.32
N ASN A 220 -1.96 3.56 6.74
CA ASN A 220 -3.35 3.75 6.37
C ASN A 220 -3.49 4.51 5.02
N ALA A 221 -2.70 4.07 4.02
CA ALA A 221 -2.59 4.72 2.72
C ALA A 221 -3.91 4.81 1.95
N TYR A 222 -4.88 3.97 2.30
CA TYR A 222 -6.17 3.84 1.61
C TYR A 222 -7.37 4.12 2.51
N CYS A 223 -7.19 4.93 3.56
CA CYS A 223 -8.21 5.21 4.58
C CYS A 223 -9.57 5.69 4.02
N ILE A 224 -9.58 6.33 2.84
CA ILE A 224 -10.75 6.91 2.18
C ILE A 224 -10.82 6.54 0.68
N HIS A 225 -10.36 5.35 0.29
CA HIS A 225 -10.15 4.99 -1.12
C HIS A 225 -11.09 3.88 -1.60
N GLU A 226 -12.34 3.95 -1.22
CA GLU A 226 -13.41 3.15 -1.82
C GLU A 226 -13.59 3.53 -3.30
N PHE A 227 -13.70 2.54 -4.18
CA PHE A 227 -14.10 2.75 -5.58
C PHE A 227 -15.37 1.96 -5.93
N ASP A 228 -15.82 1.07 -5.05
CA ASP A 228 -17.05 0.31 -5.17
C ASP A 228 -17.81 0.37 -3.84
N GLY A 229 -18.94 1.06 -3.83
CA GLY A 229 -19.76 1.29 -2.66
C GLY A 229 -19.46 2.60 -1.92
N GLU A 230 -20.09 2.74 -0.75
CA GLU A 230 -19.96 3.91 0.12
C GLU A 230 -18.71 3.82 1.01
N PHE A 231 -18.32 4.95 1.57
CA PHE A 231 -17.25 5.01 2.58
C PHE A 231 -17.56 4.08 3.76
N VAL A 232 -16.61 3.21 4.08
CA VAL A 232 -16.68 2.31 5.24
C VAL A 232 -15.83 2.90 6.37
N PRO A 233 -16.44 3.28 7.51
CA PRO A 233 -15.69 3.68 8.69
C PRO A 233 -14.69 2.60 9.12
N PHE A 234 -13.55 3.03 9.64
CA PHE A 234 -12.49 2.14 10.07
C PHE A 234 -12.08 2.44 11.51
N GLN A 235 -11.66 1.44 12.27
CA GLN A 235 -11.29 1.56 13.67
C GLN A 235 -10.09 2.49 13.85
N ASP A 236 -10.14 3.38 14.84
CA ASP A 236 -9.01 4.20 15.25
C ASP A 236 -8.04 3.37 16.09
N ILE A 237 -6.93 2.99 15.48
CA ILE A 237 -5.90 2.17 16.11
C ILE A 237 -5.21 2.86 17.29
N LEU A 238 -5.08 4.20 17.27
CA LEU A 238 -4.45 4.92 18.38
C LEU A 238 -5.32 4.83 19.65
N THR A 239 -6.64 5.00 19.50
CA THR A 239 -7.56 4.84 20.63
C THR A 239 -7.55 3.41 21.15
N LEU A 240 -7.63 2.40 20.29
CA LEU A 240 -7.60 0.99 20.70
C LEU A 240 -6.29 0.62 21.40
N CYS A 241 -5.14 1.07 20.89
CA CYS A 241 -3.86 0.85 21.55
C CYS A 241 -3.79 1.54 22.91
N ARG A 242 -4.34 2.75 23.04
CA ARG A 242 -4.41 3.49 24.31
C ARG A 242 -5.26 2.75 25.34
N GLU A 243 -6.42 2.27 24.94
CA GLU A 243 -7.32 1.47 25.80
C GLU A 243 -6.67 0.15 26.24
N ALA A 244 -5.83 -0.45 25.39
CA ALA A 244 -5.07 -1.65 25.69
C ALA A 244 -3.77 -1.38 26.50
N GLY A 245 -3.44 -0.12 26.79
CA GLY A 245 -2.18 0.27 27.47
C GLY A 245 -0.93 0.18 26.57
N ASN A 246 -1.11 0.25 25.27
CA ASN A 246 -0.05 0.11 24.24
C ASN A 246 0.10 1.39 23.38
N ASP A 247 -0.31 2.55 23.86
CA ASP A 247 -0.33 3.82 23.10
C ASP A 247 1.02 4.25 22.52
N GLY A 248 2.12 3.86 23.19
CA GLY A 248 3.47 4.11 22.69
C GLY A 248 3.92 3.20 21.55
N MET A 249 3.16 2.15 21.22
CA MET A 249 3.53 1.17 20.21
C MET A 249 3.24 1.63 18.78
N VAL A 250 2.14 2.40 18.58
CA VAL A 250 1.56 2.66 17.27
C VAL A 250 2.08 3.95 16.63
N TYR A 251 2.38 3.85 15.34
CA TYR A 251 2.69 4.95 14.44
C TYR A 251 1.82 4.78 13.19
N GLU A 252 0.80 5.62 13.05
CA GLU A 252 -0.10 5.61 11.92
C GLU A 252 0.35 6.61 10.86
N PHE A 253 0.28 6.23 9.60
CA PHE A 253 0.71 7.04 8.46
C PHE A 253 -0.40 7.16 7.43
N ALA A 254 -0.55 8.36 6.88
CA ALA A 254 -1.39 8.62 5.73
C ALA A 254 -0.79 9.73 4.85
N SER A 255 -1.29 9.86 3.62
CA SER A 255 -0.89 10.93 2.71
C SER A 255 -1.94 11.21 1.66
N THR A 256 -1.88 12.40 1.07
CA THR A 256 -2.74 12.77 -0.06
C THR A 256 -2.23 12.26 -1.41
N SER A 257 -1.22 11.36 -1.43
CA SER A 257 -0.57 10.90 -2.67
C SER A 257 -1.52 10.29 -3.71
N LYS A 258 -2.66 9.77 -3.28
CA LYS A 258 -3.68 9.18 -4.18
C LYS A 258 -5.02 9.92 -4.13
N VAL A 259 -5.05 11.06 -3.38
CA VAL A 259 -6.21 11.96 -3.26
C VAL A 259 -6.02 13.19 -4.15
N THR A 260 -4.81 13.74 -4.16
CA THR A 260 -4.46 14.95 -4.91
C THR A 260 -3.27 14.69 -5.85
N LEU A 261 -2.13 15.31 -5.58
CA LEU A 261 -0.94 15.27 -6.43
C LEU A 261 0.14 14.39 -5.80
N PRO A 262 0.47 13.21 -6.34
CA PRO A 262 1.49 12.32 -5.77
C PRO A 262 2.87 12.98 -5.65
N GLY A 263 3.22 13.84 -6.61
CA GLY A 263 4.50 14.54 -6.64
C GLY A 263 4.56 15.77 -5.72
N ALA A 264 3.42 16.21 -5.18
CA ALA A 264 3.29 17.41 -4.37
C ALA A 264 2.17 17.27 -3.32
N GLY A 265 2.01 16.08 -2.75
CA GLY A 265 1.09 15.82 -1.67
C GLY A 265 1.57 16.33 -0.30
N PHE A 266 0.83 16.05 0.76
CA PHE A 266 1.33 16.16 2.12
C PHE A 266 0.93 14.92 2.93
N SER A 267 1.74 14.59 3.92
CA SER A 267 1.61 13.37 4.71
C SER A 267 1.51 13.67 6.19
N VAL A 268 1.02 12.69 6.93
CA VAL A 268 0.91 12.72 8.38
C VAL A 268 1.49 11.47 8.99
N MET A 269 2.08 11.61 10.17
CA MET A 269 2.33 10.55 11.12
C MET A 269 1.53 10.88 12.38
N ALA A 270 0.64 9.96 12.78
CA ALA A 270 -0.10 10.08 14.03
C ALA A 270 0.42 9.04 15.04
N THR A 271 0.69 9.48 16.26
CA THR A 271 1.19 8.64 17.36
C THR A 271 0.93 9.32 18.68
N SER A 272 1.17 8.64 19.82
CA SER A 272 0.97 9.22 21.15
C SER A 272 1.75 10.52 21.36
N GLU A 273 1.22 11.40 22.21
CA GLU A 273 1.88 12.68 22.54
C GLU A 273 3.30 12.50 23.09
N ALA A 274 3.54 11.42 23.82
CA ALA A 274 4.89 11.09 24.34
C ALA A 274 5.85 10.76 23.20
N ASN A 275 5.43 9.96 22.21
CA ASN A 275 6.21 9.69 21.02
C ASN A 275 6.43 10.95 20.19
N GLN A 276 5.41 11.81 20.04
CA GLN A 276 5.52 13.08 19.36
C GLN A 276 6.57 13.99 20.01
N ALA A 277 6.51 14.14 21.33
CA ALA A 277 7.46 14.96 22.07
C ALA A 277 8.92 14.47 21.93
N TYR A 278 9.12 13.16 21.87
CA TYR A 278 10.44 12.57 21.65
C TYR A 278 10.92 12.78 20.20
N LEU A 279 10.08 12.44 19.22
CA LEU A 279 10.45 12.52 17.81
C LEU A 279 10.70 13.95 17.34
N GLN A 280 9.92 14.92 17.83
CA GLN A 280 10.11 16.34 17.47
C GLN A 280 11.48 16.86 17.88
N LYS A 281 12.08 16.37 18.98
CA LYS A 281 13.46 16.71 19.37
C LYS A 281 14.47 16.25 18.31
N LEU A 282 14.30 15.05 17.78
CA LEU A 282 15.18 14.49 16.75
C LEU A 282 14.93 15.15 15.37
N ILE A 283 13.66 15.34 15.02
CA ILE A 283 13.28 15.97 13.75
C ILE A 283 13.71 17.44 13.75
N GLY A 284 13.65 18.16 14.88
CA GLY A 284 14.09 19.55 15.01
C GLY A 284 15.61 19.76 14.80
N ILE A 285 16.40 18.68 14.88
CA ILE A 285 17.81 18.71 14.47
C ILE A 285 17.95 18.55 12.95
N GLN A 286 17.03 17.80 12.34
CA GLN A 286 17.04 17.46 10.91
C GLN A 286 16.49 18.60 10.05
N THR A 287 15.43 19.28 10.51
CA THR A 287 14.75 20.37 9.77
C THR A 287 14.10 21.35 10.74
N ILE A 288 13.91 22.59 10.27
CA ILE A 288 13.17 23.62 11.03
C ILE A 288 11.66 23.51 10.76
N SER A 289 11.28 23.14 9.55
CA SER A 289 9.89 22.95 9.15
C SER A 289 9.81 22.19 7.83
N TYR A 290 8.67 21.55 7.61
CA TYR A 290 8.29 21.03 6.30
C TYR A 290 7.59 22.12 5.47
N ASP A 291 7.18 21.79 4.24
CA ASP A 291 6.51 22.69 3.30
C ASP A 291 5.09 23.04 3.77
N LYS A 292 4.96 24.15 4.48
CA LYS A 292 3.68 24.64 5.01
C LYS A 292 2.78 25.23 3.94
N VAL A 293 3.36 25.87 2.91
CA VAL A 293 2.58 26.41 1.79
C VAL A 293 1.87 25.27 1.06
N ASN A 294 2.56 24.15 0.85
CA ASN A 294 1.98 22.98 0.23
C ASN A 294 0.89 22.33 1.09
N SER A 295 1.11 22.15 2.39
CA SER A 295 0.08 21.60 3.29
C SER A 295 -1.13 22.52 3.39
N LEU A 296 -0.92 23.85 3.47
CA LEU A 296 -1.99 24.84 3.52
C LEU A 296 -2.87 24.83 2.28
N ARG A 297 -2.27 24.78 1.07
CA ARG A 297 -3.07 24.73 -0.16
C ARG A 297 -3.91 23.45 -0.23
N HIS A 298 -3.43 22.32 0.31
CA HIS A 298 -4.20 21.08 0.38
C HIS A 298 -5.40 21.23 1.33
N VAL A 299 -5.18 21.78 2.52
CA VAL A 299 -6.27 21.99 3.48
C VAL A 299 -7.33 22.95 2.92
N ARG A 300 -6.91 24.04 2.25
CA ARG A 300 -7.83 24.97 1.59
C ARG A 300 -8.63 24.31 0.47
N PHE A 301 -8.03 23.36 -0.25
CA PHE A 301 -8.68 22.60 -1.33
C PHE A 301 -9.60 21.52 -0.78
N LEU A 302 -9.11 20.71 0.15
CA LEU A 302 -9.82 19.53 0.70
C LEU A 302 -10.85 19.91 1.75
N LYS A 303 -10.65 21.02 2.47
CA LYS A 303 -11.48 21.60 3.53
C LYS A 303 -11.63 20.69 4.76
N ASP A 304 -12.37 19.59 4.62
CA ASP A 304 -12.71 18.65 5.67
C ASP A 304 -12.86 17.23 5.09
N LYS A 305 -13.10 16.26 5.95
CA LYS A 305 -13.33 14.86 5.57
C LYS A 305 -14.53 14.70 4.63
N ALA A 306 -15.64 15.40 4.91
CA ALA A 306 -16.86 15.27 4.11
C ALA A 306 -16.63 15.74 2.67
N HIS A 307 -15.99 16.90 2.49
CA HIS A 307 -15.63 17.40 1.15
C HIS A 307 -14.63 16.50 0.43
N THR A 308 -13.68 15.95 1.17
CA THR A 308 -12.71 14.98 0.64
C THR A 308 -13.41 13.70 0.16
N LEU A 309 -14.38 13.18 0.91
CA LEU A 309 -15.16 12.01 0.50
C LEU A 309 -15.96 12.26 -0.80
N GLU A 310 -16.51 13.45 -0.98
CA GLU A 310 -17.17 13.83 -2.24
C GLU A 310 -16.18 13.88 -3.42
N LEU A 311 -14.94 14.33 -3.19
CA LEU A 311 -13.87 14.23 -4.20
C LEU A 311 -13.54 12.76 -4.50
N MET A 312 -13.45 11.92 -3.47
CA MET A 312 -13.13 10.50 -3.64
C MET A 312 -14.21 9.73 -4.41
N LYS A 313 -15.49 10.13 -4.32
CA LYS A 313 -16.56 9.59 -5.20
C LYS A 313 -16.28 9.85 -6.68
N LYS A 314 -15.70 11.00 -7.01
CA LYS A 314 -15.29 11.31 -8.41
C LYS A 314 -14.11 10.45 -8.84
N HIS A 315 -13.14 10.21 -7.96
CA HIS A 315 -12.06 9.25 -8.20
C HIS A 315 -12.60 7.84 -8.39
N ALA A 316 -13.56 7.42 -7.57
CA ALA A 316 -14.20 6.12 -7.67
C ALA A 316 -14.87 5.89 -9.03
N ALA A 317 -15.56 6.90 -9.56
CA ALA A 317 -16.20 6.84 -10.89
C ALA A 317 -15.18 6.60 -12.03
N ILE A 318 -13.93 7.06 -11.86
CA ILE A 318 -12.84 6.82 -12.82
C ILE A 318 -12.22 5.43 -12.60
N LEU A 319 -12.04 5.01 -11.33
CA LEU A 319 -11.33 3.77 -11.00
C LEU A 319 -12.20 2.53 -11.18
N ASN A 320 -13.48 2.56 -10.78
CA ASN A 320 -14.35 1.39 -10.80
C ASN A 320 -14.40 0.71 -12.18
N PRO A 321 -14.61 1.40 -13.33
CA PRO A 321 -14.58 0.75 -14.63
C PRO A 321 -13.28 0.02 -14.94
N LYS A 322 -12.14 0.53 -14.44
CA LYS A 322 -10.82 -0.09 -14.63
C LYS A 322 -10.69 -1.39 -13.84
N PHE A 323 -11.16 -1.38 -12.59
CA PHE A 323 -11.17 -2.60 -11.77
C PHE A 323 -12.14 -3.64 -12.31
N GLN A 324 -13.34 -3.22 -12.75
CA GLN A 324 -14.31 -4.11 -13.40
C GLN A 324 -13.75 -4.73 -14.69
N CYS A 325 -12.97 -3.99 -15.48
CA CYS A 325 -12.27 -4.53 -16.65
C CYS A 325 -11.36 -5.70 -16.26
N VAL A 326 -10.49 -5.51 -15.25
CA VAL A 326 -9.59 -6.58 -14.78
C VAL A 326 -10.37 -7.79 -14.28
N LEU A 327 -11.34 -7.58 -13.39
CA LEU A 327 -12.12 -8.67 -12.80
C LEU A 327 -12.90 -9.45 -13.87
N ARG A 328 -13.50 -8.77 -14.84
CA ARG A 328 -14.22 -9.41 -15.94
C ARG A 328 -13.31 -10.33 -16.77
N HIS A 329 -12.11 -9.89 -17.15
CA HIS A 329 -11.16 -10.75 -17.85
C HIS A 329 -10.76 -11.98 -17.04
N LEU A 330 -10.46 -11.78 -15.75
CA LEU A 330 -10.13 -12.90 -14.86
C LEU A 330 -11.30 -13.88 -14.74
N ASP A 331 -12.52 -13.38 -14.57
CA ASP A 331 -13.72 -14.21 -14.43
C ASP A 331 -14.06 -15.00 -15.69
N THR A 332 -13.89 -14.38 -16.86
CA THR A 332 -14.28 -15.01 -18.12
C THR A 332 -13.22 -15.94 -18.69
N GLU A 333 -11.93 -15.57 -18.55
CA GLU A 333 -10.83 -16.29 -19.21
C GLU A 333 -10.04 -17.21 -18.29
N ILE A 334 -9.97 -16.90 -16.99
CA ILE A 334 -9.12 -17.63 -16.03
C ILE A 334 -9.94 -18.47 -15.05
N ALA A 335 -11.07 -17.95 -14.52
CA ALA A 335 -11.88 -18.69 -13.56
C ALA A 335 -12.29 -20.08 -14.04
N PRO A 336 -12.75 -20.29 -15.30
CA PRO A 336 -13.14 -21.61 -15.79
C PRO A 336 -11.99 -22.63 -15.78
N LEU A 337 -10.74 -22.16 -15.82
CA LEU A 337 -9.55 -23.02 -15.90
C LEU A 337 -9.04 -23.47 -14.54
N GLY A 338 -9.38 -22.77 -13.44
CA GLY A 338 -8.92 -23.07 -12.09
C GLY A 338 -7.41 -22.92 -11.88
N ILE A 339 -6.71 -22.15 -12.73
CA ILE A 339 -5.26 -21.97 -12.68
C ILE A 339 -4.81 -20.78 -11.81
N ALA A 340 -5.75 -19.96 -11.32
CA ALA A 340 -5.51 -18.85 -10.40
C ALA A 340 -6.74 -18.54 -9.57
N SER A 341 -6.52 -17.78 -8.50
CA SER A 341 -7.55 -17.15 -7.67
C SER A 341 -7.19 -15.68 -7.42
N TRP A 342 -8.16 -14.86 -7.10
CA TRP A 342 -7.96 -13.43 -6.82
C TRP A 342 -8.96 -12.90 -5.82
N GLN A 343 -8.61 -11.78 -5.21
CA GLN A 343 -9.52 -11.02 -4.37
C GLN A 343 -10.33 -10.03 -5.23
N ARG A 344 -11.50 -9.63 -4.70
CA ARG A 344 -12.36 -8.60 -5.31
C ARG A 344 -12.35 -7.37 -4.42
N PRO A 345 -11.34 -6.49 -4.56
CA PRO A 345 -11.22 -5.33 -3.71
C PRO A 345 -12.36 -4.34 -3.97
N LYS A 346 -12.82 -3.68 -2.91
CA LYS A 346 -13.79 -2.57 -3.00
C LYS A 346 -13.13 -1.20 -2.92
N GLY A 347 -11.83 -1.18 -2.74
CA GLY A 347 -11.03 0.04 -2.64
C GLY A 347 -9.54 -0.25 -2.88
N GLY A 348 -8.72 0.79 -2.74
CA GLY A 348 -7.30 0.70 -2.99
C GLY A 348 -6.92 0.83 -4.46
N TYR A 349 -5.77 0.26 -4.85
CA TYR A 349 -5.15 0.51 -6.15
C TYR A 349 -4.69 -0.75 -6.88
N PHE A 350 -5.00 -1.95 -6.35
CA PHE A 350 -4.45 -3.20 -6.86
C PHE A 350 -5.45 -4.33 -6.88
N VAL A 351 -5.21 -5.27 -7.81
CA VAL A 351 -5.82 -6.60 -7.79
C VAL A 351 -4.69 -7.61 -7.62
N SER A 352 -4.78 -8.46 -6.61
CA SER A 352 -3.84 -9.55 -6.34
C SER A 352 -4.34 -10.84 -6.95
N VAL A 353 -3.49 -11.47 -7.75
CA VAL A 353 -3.77 -12.76 -8.39
C VAL A 353 -2.77 -13.79 -7.85
N ASN A 354 -3.28 -14.88 -7.28
CA ASN A 354 -2.49 -16.02 -6.86
C ASN A 354 -2.66 -17.15 -7.89
N THR A 355 -1.66 -17.36 -8.70
CA THR A 355 -1.62 -18.45 -9.69
C THR A 355 -1.37 -19.81 -9.03
N ALA A 356 -1.53 -20.89 -9.75
CA ALA A 356 -0.95 -22.16 -9.34
C ALA A 356 0.58 -22.01 -9.13
N PRO A 357 1.19 -22.76 -8.20
CA PRO A 357 2.61 -22.61 -7.87
C PRO A 357 3.53 -22.73 -9.09
N GLY A 358 4.56 -21.86 -9.16
CA GLY A 358 5.57 -21.86 -10.21
C GLY A 358 5.19 -21.12 -11.50
N LEU A 359 4.04 -20.43 -11.54
CA LEU A 359 3.58 -19.78 -12.77
C LEU A 359 3.88 -18.28 -12.84
N ALA A 360 4.11 -17.59 -11.72
CA ALA A 360 4.16 -16.13 -11.70
C ALA A 360 5.33 -15.58 -12.54
N LYS A 361 6.54 -16.07 -12.35
CA LYS A 361 7.73 -15.63 -13.12
C LYS A 361 7.54 -15.83 -14.61
N ARG A 362 7.06 -17.02 -15.02
CA ARG A 362 6.88 -17.33 -16.45
C ARG A 362 5.78 -16.47 -17.05
N THR A 363 4.65 -16.30 -16.37
CA THR A 363 3.56 -15.41 -16.81
C THR A 363 4.07 -13.99 -17.05
N LEU A 364 4.81 -13.42 -16.09
CA LEU A 364 5.33 -12.05 -16.19
C LEU A 364 6.40 -11.91 -17.29
N ALA A 365 7.21 -12.96 -17.55
CA ALA A 365 8.14 -12.98 -18.66
C ALA A 365 7.40 -12.92 -20.01
N LEU A 366 6.35 -13.72 -20.18
CA LEU A 366 5.50 -13.70 -21.36
C LEU A 366 4.78 -12.35 -21.53
N CYS A 367 4.20 -11.78 -20.46
CA CYS A 367 3.62 -10.45 -20.51
C CYS A 367 4.62 -9.41 -21.05
N LYS A 368 5.86 -9.43 -20.54
CA LYS A 368 6.92 -8.53 -20.99
C LYS A 368 7.29 -8.75 -22.45
N GLU A 369 7.37 -10.00 -22.90
CA GLU A 369 7.61 -10.35 -24.30
C GLU A 369 6.53 -9.81 -25.24
N ALA A 370 5.27 -9.79 -24.80
CA ALA A 370 4.13 -9.27 -25.54
C ALA A 370 3.86 -7.76 -25.30
N GLY A 371 4.79 -7.06 -24.61
CA GLY A 371 4.76 -5.60 -24.47
C GLY A 371 4.00 -5.07 -23.26
N VAL A 372 3.70 -5.91 -22.26
CA VAL A 372 3.07 -5.47 -21.00
C VAL A 372 4.08 -5.47 -19.85
N VAL A 373 4.35 -4.30 -19.29
CA VAL A 373 5.23 -4.14 -18.12
C VAL A 373 4.38 -4.30 -16.85
N MET A 374 4.80 -5.20 -15.96
CA MET A 374 4.19 -5.47 -14.66
C MET A 374 5.22 -5.40 -13.54
N THR A 375 4.76 -5.39 -12.29
CA THR A 375 5.63 -5.55 -11.12
C THR A 375 6.30 -6.92 -11.17
N GLY A 376 7.60 -7.00 -10.89
CA GLY A 376 8.35 -8.26 -10.94
C GLY A 376 7.82 -9.30 -9.94
N ALA A 377 7.92 -10.58 -10.31
CA ALA A 377 7.54 -11.70 -9.45
C ALA A 377 8.34 -11.66 -8.13
N GLY A 378 7.67 -11.99 -7.03
CA GLY A 378 8.24 -11.98 -5.69
C GLY A 378 8.33 -10.60 -5.03
N ALA A 379 8.11 -9.49 -5.74
CA ALA A 379 8.22 -8.14 -5.17
C ALA A 379 7.30 -7.92 -3.96
N THR A 380 6.19 -8.62 -3.87
CA THR A 380 5.22 -8.56 -2.76
C THR A 380 5.63 -9.38 -1.53
N PHE A 381 6.84 -9.92 -1.52
CA PHE A 381 7.40 -10.71 -0.41
C PHE A 381 8.75 -10.15 0.05
N PRO A 382 9.12 -10.37 1.33
CA PRO A 382 10.45 -10.03 1.84
C PRO A 382 11.57 -10.61 0.96
N TYR A 383 12.63 -9.84 0.80
CA TYR A 383 13.79 -10.18 -0.04
C TYR A 383 13.46 -10.40 -1.54
N GLY A 384 12.24 -10.05 -1.98
CA GLY A 384 11.78 -10.29 -3.34
C GLY A 384 11.55 -11.78 -3.66
N ARG A 385 11.27 -12.60 -2.66
CA ARG A 385 11.15 -14.07 -2.78
C ARG A 385 9.76 -14.55 -2.38
N ASP A 386 8.92 -14.82 -3.39
CA ASP A 386 7.69 -15.57 -3.19
C ASP A 386 8.02 -17.06 -3.13
N PRO A 387 7.77 -17.75 -2.00
CA PRO A 387 8.11 -19.17 -1.87
C PRO A 387 7.39 -20.09 -2.86
N GLN A 388 6.20 -19.67 -3.31
CA GLN A 388 5.39 -20.46 -4.23
C GLN A 388 5.50 -20.01 -5.70
N ASP A 389 6.17 -18.89 -5.96
CA ASP A 389 6.19 -18.27 -7.30
C ASP A 389 4.79 -18.15 -7.90
N SER A 390 3.86 -17.56 -7.15
CA SER A 390 2.43 -17.58 -7.44
C SER A 390 1.77 -16.20 -7.43
N ASN A 391 2.27 -15.24 -6.64
CA ASN A 391 1.61 -13.95 -6.48
C ASN A 391 1.98 -12.96 -7.58
N ILE A 392 0.96 -12.37 -8.21
CA ILE A 392 1.08 -11.33 -9.23
C ILE A 392 0.21 -10.14 -8.83
N ARG A 393 0.80 -8.95 -8.79
CA ARG A 393 0.11 -7.69 -8.52
C ARG A 393 -0.24 -6.97 -9.82
N ILE A 394 -1.53 -6.71 -10.05
CA ILE A 394 -2.05 -5.93 -11.16
C ILE A 394 -2.38 -4.52 -10.67
N ALA A 395 -1.91 -3.48 -11.37
CA ALA A 395 -2.19 -2.08 -11.08
C ALA A 395 -3.02 -1.43 -12.20
N PRO A 396 -4.36 -1.43 -12.11
CA PRO A 396 -5.23 -0.96 -13.19
C PRO A 396 -5.40 0.56 -13.23
N SER A 397 -4.96 1.29 -12.22
CA SER A 397 -5.33 2.70 -12.02
C SER A 397 -4.77 3.66 -13.08
N LEU A 398 -3.57 3.41 -13.60
CA LEU A 398 -2.86 4.32 -14.52
C LEU A 398 -3.41 4.27 -15.95
N PRO A 399 -3.50 3.09 -16.64
CA PRO A 399 -3.87 3.05 -18.04
C PRO A 399 -5.34 3.42 -18.26
N PRO A 400 -5.70 4.00 -19.43
CA PRO A 400 -7.09 4.09 -19.85
C PRO A 400 -7.70 2.68 -20.01
N VAL A 401 -9.04 2.58 -19.89
CA VAL A 401 -9.75 1.29 -19.99
C VAL A 401 -9.40 0.54 -21.28
N LYS A 402 -9.32 1.24 -22.43
CA LYS A 402 -8.98 0.63 -23.74
C LYS A 402 -7.59 -0.05 -23.74
N GLU A 403 -6.60 0.57 -23.12
CA GLU A 403 -5.27 -0.02 -22.98
C GLU A 403 -5.27 -1.17 -21.97
N LEU A 404 -6.07 -1.04 -20.92
CA LEU A 404 -6.23 -2.06 -19.90
C LEU A 404 -6.88 -3.33 -20.46
N GLU A 405 -7.88 -3.22 -21.34
CA GLU A 405 -8.47 -4.36 -22.08
C GLU A 405 -7.41 -5.15 -22.83
N GLN A 406 -6.54 -4.46 -23.59
CA GLN A 406 -5.45 -5.10 -24.33
C GLN A 406 -4.41 -5.74 -23.41
N ALA A 407 -4.07 -5.06 -22.30
CA ALA A 407 -3.13 -5.57 -21.34
C ALA A 407 -3.64 -6.83 -20.62
N MET A 408 -4.93 -6.86 -20.31
CA MET A 408 -5.57 -8.02 -19.68
C MET A 408 -5.73 -9.20 -20.65
N GLU A 409 -6.02 -8.98 -21.94
CA GLU A 409 -5.99 -10.02 -22.96
C GLU A 409 -4.61 -10.68 -23.02
N ILE A 410 -3.53 -9.88 -23.04
CA ILE A 410 -2.16 -10.38 -23.00
C ILE A 410 -1.87 -11.12 -21.69
N PHE A 411 -2.29 -10.59 -20.55
CA PHE A 411 -2.08 -11.20 -19.24
C PHE A 411 -2.75 -12.58 -19.15
N CYS A 412 -4.02 -12.67 -19.49
CA CYS A 412 -4.80 -13.92 -19.44
C CYS A 412 -4.21 -14.97 -20.40
N THR A 413 -3.87 -14.57 -21.63
CA THR A 413 -3.22 -15.47 -22.61
C THR A 413 -1.85 -15.92 -22.11
N SER A 414 -1.06 -15.05 -21.51
CA SER A 414 0.26 -15.38 -20.95
C SER A 414 0.16 -16.36 -19.78
N LEU A 415 -0.83 -16.18 -18.89
CA LEU A 415 -1.04 -17.08 -17.76
C LEU A 415 -1.50 -18.48 -18.23
N ARG A 416 -2.41 -18.53 -19.22
CA ARG A 416 -2.83 -19.78 -19.86
C ARG A 416 -1.63 -20.51 -20.51
N LEU A 417 -0.82 -19.77 -21.25
CA LEU A 417 0.36 -20.35 -21.92
C LEU A 417 1.38 -20.87 -20.90
N ALA A 418 1.68 -20.12 -19.83
CA ALA A 418 2.58 -20.56 -18.77
C ALA A 418 2.08 -21.86 -18.09
N ALA A 419 0.76 -21.94 -17.83
CA ALA A 419 0.17 -23.12 -17.22
C ALA A 419 0.25 -24.36 -18.13
N LEU A 420 0.05 -24.18 -19.44
CA LEU A 420 0.17 -25.24 -20.43
C LEU A 420 1.64 -25.69 -20.59
N GLU A 421 2.60 -24.75 -20.66
CA GLU A 421 4.03 -25.06 -20.69
C GLU A 421 4.47 -25.88 -19.48
N GLN A 422 4.02 -25.51 -18.27
CA GLN A 422 4.33 -26.24 -17.04
C GLN A 422 3.74 -27.67 -17.08
N ARG A 423 2.56 -27.83 -17.65
CA ARG A 423 1.87 -29.13 -17.70
C ARG A 423 2.50 -30.08 -18.73
N MET A 424 3.18 -29.56 -19.74
CA MET A 424 3.85 -30.35 -20.80
C MET A 424 5.27 -30.80 -20.43
N GLN A 425 5.85 -30.23 -19.35
CA GLN A 425 7.12 -30.68 -18.77
C GLN A 425 6.94 -31.93 -17.92
#